data_b8059989a103f54a64ff5104494d73be
#
_entry.id   b8059989a103f54a64ff5104494d73be
#
_cell.length_a   1.000
_cell.length_b   1.000
_cell.length_c   1.000
_cell.angle_alpha   90.00
_cell.angle_beta   90.00
_cell.angle_gamma   90.00
#
_symmetry.space_group_name_H-M   'P 1'
#
loop_
_entity.id
_entity.type
_entity.pdbx_description
1 polymer ?
#
loop_
_entity_poly.entity_id
_entity_poly.type
_entity_poly.pdbx_seq_one_letter_code
_entity_poly.pdbx_strand_id
1 'polypeptide(L)'
;MYPEGDPATVPSQEILHWQFRTMESMYKRIAIAIEKAGCGTHPSDHLSFYCLGKREGLEDIEPVLENLGDPAAATGAELTRESLRHPIYVHSKLMIVDDDYVVIGSANINQRSLAGERDTEICIGAFQPNHSIADGPPRGAIHTFRMALWAAHLGGYNPEFENPNSAECLGYLKTVTEDFWQLYTADEPRHSDVHLLPYPLYVSETGDLSPMEAPWDCFPDTIAPVVGAKSGMLPAKLTT
;
A
#
# COMPACT_ATOMS: atom_id res chain seq x y z
N MET A 1 -2.30 3.82 0.52
CA MET A 1 -1.17 4.50 -0.20
C MET A 1 -0.73 5.67 0.66
N TYR A 2 0.55 5.81 0.93
CA TYR A 2 1.06 6.99 1.64
C TYR A 2 0.87 8.23 0.76
N PRO A 3 0.30 9.34 1.27
CA PRO A 3 0.07 10.53 0.46
C PRO A 3 1.39 11.22 0.06
N GLU A 4 1.39 11.88 -1.11
CA GLU A 4 2.49 12.73 -1.53
C GLU A 4 2.48 14.04 -0.74
N GLY A 5 3.65 14.45 -0.25
CA GLY A 5 3.81 15.67 0.56
C GLY A 5 3.33 15.50 2.01
N ASP A 6 3.01 16.61 2.67
CA ASP A 6 2.56 16.60 4.06
C ASP A 6 1.12 16.05 4.18
N PRO A 7 0.95 14.87 4.81
CA PRO A 7 -0.38 14.26 4.97
C PRO A 7 -1.30 15.03 5.94
N ALA A 8 -0.77 15.93 6.76
CA ALA A 8 -1.56 16.72 7.72
C ALA A 8 -2.29 17.90 7.08
N THR A 9 -2.00 18.23 5.82
CA THR A 9 -2.70 19.35 5.15
C THR A 9 -4.17 19.02 4.94
N VAL A 10 -5.02 20.06 4.96
CA VAL A 10 -6.47 19.90 4.79
C VAL A 10 -6.84 19.18 3.49
N PRO A 11 -6.24 19.48 2.31
CA PRO A 11 -6.51 18.73 1.09
C PRO A 11 -6.13 17.26 1.21
N SER A 12 -4.95 16.94 1.77
CA SER A 12 -4.50 15.56 1.94
C SER A 12 -5.42 14.78 2.87
N GLN A 13 -5.86 15.38 3.98
CA GLN A 13 -6.80 14.79 4.92
C GLN A 13 -8.16 14.51 4.28
N GLU A 14 -8.65 15.38 3.42
CA GLU A 14 -9.91 15.15 2.71
C GLU A 14 -9.79 14.01 1.67
N ILE A 15 -8.67 13.93 0.95
CA ILE A 15 -8.38 12.82 0.04
C ILE A 15 -8.29 11.49 0.82
N LEU A 16 -7.58 11.47 1.96
CA LEU A 16 -7.48 10.29 2.82
C LEU A 16 -8.85 9.86 3.35
N HIS A 17 -9.73 10.81 3.70
CA HIS A 17 -11.09 10.48 4.11
C HIS A 17 -11.86 9.72 3.02
N TRP A 18 -11.81 10.18 1.79
CA TRP A 18 -12.50 9.50 0.68
C TRP A 18 -11.84 8.18 0.30
N GLN A 19 -10.51 8.08 0.39
CA GLN A 19 -9.80 6.81 0.24
C GLN A 19 -10.26 5.79 1.30
N PHE A 20 -10.31 6.19 2.57
CA PHE A 20 -10.82 5.36 3.66
C PHE A 20 -12.25 4.85 3.37
N ARG A 21 -13.15 5.74 2.95
CA ARG A 21 -14.55 5.38 2.61
C ARG A 21 -14.63 4.40 1.43
N THR A 22 -13.76 4.56 0.45
CA THR A 22 -13.69 3.65 -0.70
C THR A 22 -13.21 2.27 -0.28
N MET A 23 -12.14 2.20 0.51
CA MET A 23 -11.62 0.93 1.04
C MET A 23 -12.68 0.22 1.90
N GLU A 24 -13.35 0.95 2.79
CA GLU A 24 -14.43 0.41 3.62
C GLU A 24 -15.57 -0.15 2.77
N SER A 25 -15.98 0.56 1.72
CA SER A 25 -17.01 0.08 0.79
C SER A 25 -16.60 -1.23 0.09
N MET A 26 -15.32 -1.38 -0.29
CA MET A 26 -14.80 -2.60 -0.89
C MET A 26 -14.87 -3.78 0.10
N TYR A 27 -14.38 -3.60 1.33
CA TYR A 27 -14.42 -4.65 2.35
C TYR A 27 -15.86 -5.06 2.72
N LYS A 28 -16.78 -4.10 2.87
CA LYS A 28 -18.19 -4.40 3.13
C LYS A 28 -18.85 -5.23 2.02
N ARG A 29 -18.51 -4.95 0.77
CA ARG A 29 -19.01 -5.75 -0.37
C ARG A 29 -18.46 -7.17 -0.35
N ILE A 30 -17.20 -7.34 0.03
CA ILE A 30 -16.58 -8.66 0.21
C ILE A 30 -17.25 -9.40 1.35
N ALA A 31 -17.44 -8.79 2.51
CA ALA A 31 -18.12 -9.39 3.66
C ALA A 31 -19.53 -9.90 3.31
N ILE A 32 -20.30 -9.10 2.58
CA ILE A 32 -21.63 -9.51 2.08
C ILE A 32 -21.52 -10.71 1.11
N ALA A 33 -20.49 -10.77 0.28
CA ALA A 33 -20.29 -11.89 -0.63
C ALA A 33 -19.89 -13.17 0.12
N ILE A 34 -19.04 -13.06 1.14
CA ILE A 34 -18.64 -14.16 2.04
C ILE A 34 -19.86 -14.73 2.76
N GLU A 35 -20.68 -13.86 3.35
CA GLU A 35 -21.93 -14.26 4.03
C GLU A 35 -22.86 -15.03 3.09
N LYS A 36 -23.08 -14.51 1.87
CA LYS A 36 -23.93 -15.16 0.86
C LYS A 36 -23.37 -16.51 0.40
N ALA A 37 -22.05 -16.63 0.31
CA ALA A 37 -21.37 -17.86 -0.10
C ALA A 37 -21.28 -18.89 1.04
N GLY A 38 -21.42 -18.47 2.29
CA GLY A 38 -21.29 -19.33 3.48
C GLY A 38 -19.89 -19.93 3.65
N CYS A 39 -18.83 -19.27 3.13
CA CYS A 39 -17.46 -19.80 3.14
C CYS A 39 -16.69 -19.54 4.45
N GLY A 40 -17.17 -18.64 5.30
CA GLY A 40 -16.60 -18.42 6.65
C GLY A 40 -15.19 -17.84 6.69
N THR A 41 -14.72 -17.27 5.57
CA THR A 41 -13.42 -16.58 5.48
C THR A 41 -13.54 -15.14 5.96
N HIS A 42 -12.39 -14.51 6.29
CA HIS A 42 -12.37 -13.11 6.67
C HIS A 42 -12.20 -12.20 5.43
N PRO A 43 -12.78 -10.97 5.39
CA PRO A 43 -12.64 -10.07 4.25
C PRO A 43 -11.18 -9.75 3.87
N SER A 44 -10.25 -9.72 4.83
CA SER A 44 -8.82 -9.52 4.58
C SER A 44 -8.12 -10.70 3.90
N ASP A 45 -8.76 -11.88 3.82
CA ASP A 45 -8.24 -13.01 3.05
C ASP A 45 -8.47 -12.82 1.54
N HIS A 46 -9.30 -11.87 1.15
CA HIS A 46 -9.67 -11.60 -0.24
C HIS A 46 -9.20 -10.25 -0.76
N LEU A 47 -8.83 -9.32 0.11
CA LEU A 47 -8.37 -7.99 -0.25
C LEU A 47 -7.40 -7.47 0.81
N SER A 48 -6.27 -6.94 0.37
CA SER A 48 -5.28 -6.30 1.23
C SER A 48 -4.79 -5.00 0.62
N PHE A 49 -4.54 -4.01 1.47
CA PHE A 49 -3.93 -2.75 1.09
C PHE A 49 -2.60 -2.59 1.81
N TYR A 50 -1.61 -2.10 1.08
CA TYR A 50 -0.26 -1.91 1.58
C TYR A 50 0.25 -0.51 1.25
N CYS A 51 1.22 -0.05 2.04
CA CYS A 51 2.08 1.08 1.75
C CYS A 51 3.50 0.58 1.46
N LEU A 52 4.32 1.43 0.88
CA LEU A 52 5.76 1.20 0.80
C LEU A 52 6.48 2.13 1.77
N GLY A 53 7.47 1.58 2.45
CA GLY A 53 8.39 2.32 3.31
C GLY A 53 9.76 1.67 3.31
N LYS A 54 10.76 2.45 3.70
CA LYS A 54 12.12 1.96 3.92
C LYS A 54 12.51 2.28 5.36
N ARG A 55 13.10 1.30 6.05
CA ARG A 55 13.74 1.49 7.34
C ARG A 55 15.24 1.33 7.15
N GLU A 56 16.01 2.35 7.49
CA GLU A 56 17.48 2.29 7.50
C GLU A 56 18.00 1.97 8.89
N GLY A 57 19.15 1.32 8.97
CA GLY A 57 19.91 1.11 10.18
C GLY A 57 20.89 2.25 10.42
N LEU A 58 21.48 2.32 11.60
CA LEU A 58 22.51 3.31 11.93
C LEU A 58 23.77 3.15 11.06
N GLU A 59 24.06 1.93 10.65
CA GLU A 59 25.17 1.58 9.74
C GLU A 59 25.04 2.16 8.33
N ASP A 60 23.81 2.46 7.91
CA ASP A 60 23.55 2.99 6.57
C ASP A 60 23.83 4.49 6.44
N ILE A 61 23.97 5.20 7.58
CA ILE A 61 24.03 6.68 7.61
C ILE A 61 25.38 7.27 7.97
N GLU A 62 26.36 6.51 8.44
CA GLU A 62 27.67 7.06 8.79
C GLU A 62 28.29 8.00 7.74
N PRO A 63 28.13 7.75 6.41
CA PRO A 63 28.67 8.66 5.38
C PRO A 63 27.83 9.94 5.17
N VAL A 64 26.59 9.99 5.66
CA VAL A 64 25.62 11.06 5.35
C VAL A 64 25.56 12.11 6.46
N LEU A 65 25.85 11.72 7.71
CA LEU A 65 25.77 12.61 8.86
C LEU A 65 26.79 13.76 8.86
N GLU A 66 27.91 13.63 8.14
CA GLU A 66 28.93 14.70 8.04
C GLU A 66 28.46 15.96 7.31
N ASN A 67 27.28 15.94 6.65
CA ASN A 67 26.78 17.02 5.82
C ASN A 67 25.41 17.60 6.25
N LEU A 68 24.94 17.29 7.46
CA LEU A 68 23.65 17.80 7.94
C LEU A 68 23.80 19.17 8.58
N GLY A 69 23.13 20.19 8.01
CA GLY A 69 23.05 21.53 8.57
C GLY A 69 22.18 21.61 9.84
N ASP A 70 22.10 22.81 10.42
CA ASP A 70 21.53 23.16 11.73
C ASP A 70 20.19 22.47 12.10
N PRO A 71 20.09 21.83 13.28
CA PRO A 71 18.91 21.09 13.74
C PRO A 71 17.68 21.96 14.12
N ALA A 72 17.68 23.27 13.92
CA ALA A 72 16.72 24.18 14.55
C ALA A 72 15.36 24.34 13.85
N ALA A 73 15.08 23.61 12.76
CA ALA A 73 13.81 23.70 12.02
C ALA A 73 13.21 22.34 11.76
N ALA A 74 12.70 21.65 12.82
CA ALA A 74 12.10 20.32 12.71
C ALA A 74 10.86 20.28 11.79
N THR A 75 11.10 20.01 10.53
CA THR A 75 10.10 19.68 9.53
C THR A 75 9.88 18.17 9.51
N GLY A 76 8.81 17.67 8.88
CA GLY A 76 8.61 16.22 8.71
C GLY A 76 9.83 15.50 8.10
N ALA A 77 10.66 16.20 7.31
CA ALA A 77 11.92 15.68 6.76
C ALA A 77 13.00 15.44 7.86
N GLU A 78 12.97 16.19 8.93
CA GLU A 78 13.91 16.01 10.05
C GLU A 78 13.49 14.87 10.96
N LEU A 79 12.19 14.74 11.25
CA LEU A 79 11.66 13.57 11.96
C LEU A 79 11.97 12.27 11.20
N THR A 80 11.83 12.28 9.87
CA THR A 80 12.21 11.15 9.02
C THR A 80 13.70 10.84 9.10
N ARG A 81 14.57 11.84 9.17
CA ARG A 81 16.01 11.64 9.32
C ARG A 81 16.37 11.10 10.72
N GLU A 82 15.73 11.60 11.76
CA GLU A 82 15.96 11.14 13.13
C GLU A 82 15.43 9.72 13.35
N SER A 83 14.27 9.41 12.77
CA SER A 83 13.63 8.09 12.89
C SER A 83 14.18 7.07 11.92
N LEU A 84 14.88 7.51 10.85
CA LEU A 84 15.33 6.66 9.71
C LEU A 84 14.20 5.86 9.06
N ARG A 85 12.98 6.41 9.06
CA ARG A 85 11.81 5.92 8.37
C ARG A 85 11.56 6.75 7.13
N HIS A 86 11.55 6.12 5.98
CA HIS A 86 11.28 6.78 4.70
C HIS A 86 9.97 6.24 4.12
N PRO A 87 8.87 7.01 4.19
CA PRO A 87 7.66 6.65 3.48
C PRO A 87 7.89 6.79 1.97
N ILE A 88 7.52 5.77 1.21
CA ILE A 88 7.70 5.76 -0.24
C ILE A 88 6.35 6.05 -0.90
N TYR A 89 6.27 7.14 -1.66
CA TYR A 89 5.11 7.44 -2.49
C TYR A 89 5.12 6.61 -3.76
N VAL A 90 4.06 5.81 -3.95
CA VAL A 90 3.91 4.96 -5.13
C VAL A 90 3.18 5.75 -6.22
N HIS A 91 3.91 6.21 -7.23
CA HIS A 91 3.34 6.91 -8.39
C HIS A 91 3.05 5.98 -9.58
N SER A 92 3.51 4.75 -9.56
CA SER A 92 3.26 3.74 -10.60
C SER A 92 1.79 3.36 -10.65
N LYS A 93 1.25 3.17 -11.86
CA LYS A 93 -0.09 2.66 -12.11
C LYS A 93 0.06 1.38 -12.91
N LEU A 94 -0.13 0.28 -12.22
CA LEU A 94 0.04 -1.07 -12.73
C LEU A 94 -1.08 -1.96 -12.20
N MET A 95 -1.62 -2.80 -13.05
CA MET A 95 -2.50 -3.89 -12.66
C MET A 95 -2.03 -5.16 -13.35
N ILE A 96 -1.89 -6.24 -12.58
CA ILE A 96 -1.64 -7.59 -13.08
C ILE A 96 -2.82 -8.46 -12.66
N VAL A 97 -3.38 -9.20 -13.59
CA VAL A 97 -4.52 -10.08 -13.37
C VAL A 97 -4.10 -11.50 -13.73
N ASP A 98 -4.20 -12.41 -12.78
CA ASP A 98 -3.95 -13.85 -12.91
C ASP A 98 -2.59 -14.21 -13.55
N ASP A 99 -1.61 -13.29 -13.47
CA ASP A 99 -0.28 -13.40 -14.08
C ASP A 99 -0.27 -13.59 -15.62
N ASP A 100 -1.41 -13.41 -16.28
CA ASP A 100 -1.53 -13.54 -17.72
C ASP A 100 -1.96 -12.26 -18.43
N TYR A 101 -2.42 -11.25 -17.70
CA TYR A 101 -2.78 -9.94 -18.22
C TYR A 101 -2.14 -8.82 -17.41
N VAL A 102 -1.62 -7.81 -18.08
CA VAL A 102 -1.05 -6.61 -17.45
C VAL A 102 -1.58 -5.34 -18.09
N VAL A 103 -1.86 -4.32 -17.26
CA VAL A 103 -2.13 -2.94 -17.69
C VAL A 103 -1.15 -2.02 -17.00
N ILE A 104 -0.49 -1.17 -17.80
CA ILE A 104 0.43 -0.13 -17.32
C ILE A 104 0.01 1.19 -17.96
N GLY A 105 -0.09 2.25 -17.14
CA GLY A 105 -0.51 3.54 -17.68
C GLY A 105 -0.46 4.68 -16.69
N SER A 106 -1.20 5.73 -16.99
CA SER A 106 -1.28 6.95 -16.18
C SER A 106 -2.50 6.98 -15.27
N ALA A 107 -3.54 6.16 -15.54
CA ALA A 107 -4.80 6.17 -14.80
C ALA A 107 -4.66 5.64 -13.37
N ASN A 108 -5.08 6.45 -12.39
CA ASN A 108 -5.25 6.00 -11.00
C ASN A 108 -6.62 5.37 -10.79
N ILE A 109 -6.77 4.56 -9.73
CA ILE A 109 -8.08 4.09 -9.28
C ILE A 109 -8.75 5.21 -8.49
N ASN A 110 -9.20 6.23 -9.20
CA ASN A 110 -9.98 7.35 -8.67
C ASN A 110 -10.93 7.90 -9.75
N GLN A 111 -11.89 8.72 -9.31
CA GLN A 111 -12.90 9.28 -10.21
C GLN A 111 -12.30 10.27 -11.24
N ARG A 112 -11.16 10.90 -10.96
CA ARG A 112 -10.50 11.78 -11.91
C ARG A 112 -10.05 11.03 -13.17
N SER A 113 -9.43 9.87 -12.99
CA SER A 113 -8.93 9.04 -14.09
C SER A 113 -10.00 8.18 -14.73
N LEU A 114 -11.02 7.74 -13.97
CA LEU A 114 -12.00 6.75 -14.44
C LEU A 114 -13.31 7.37 -14.97
N ALA A 115 -13.59 8.65 -14.72
CA ALA A 115 -14.70 9.35 -15.32
C ALA A 115 -14.33 9.89 -16.70
N GLY A 116 -15.08 9.50 -17.74
CA GLY A 116 -14.72 9.81 -19.14
C GLY A 116 -14.72 11.31 -19.51
N GLU A 117 -15.23 12.17 -18.65
CA GLU A 117 -15.31 13.62 -18.85
C GLU A 117 -14.26 14.42 -18.08
N ARG A 118 -13.29 13.73 -17.43
CA ARG A 118 -12.32 14.40 -16.55
C ARG A 118 -10.90 14.32 -17.12
N ASP A 119 -10.00 13.59 -16.44
CA ASP A 119 -8.59 13.55 -16.83
C ASP A 119 -8.41 12.72 -18.11
N THR A 120 -7.45 13.09 -18.93
CA THR A 120 -7.06 12.30 -20.11
C THR A 120 -5.95 11.35 -19.73
N GLU A 121 -6.17 10.07 -19.96
CA GLU A 121 -5.28 8.99 -19.55
C GLU A 121 -4.83 8.16 -20.75
N ILE A 122 -3.67 7.51 -20.60
CA ILE A 122 -3.17 6.54 -21.57
C ILE A 122 -2.72 5.27 -20.85
N CYS A 123 -3.04 4.11 -21.42
CA CYS A 123 -2.53 2.84 -20.91
C CYS A 123 -2.21 1.87 -22.05
N ILE A 124 -1.35 0.90 -21.73
CA ILE A 124 -1.05 -0.26 -22.57
C ILE A 124 -1.47 -1.51 -21.80
N GLY A 125 -2.26 -2.37 -22.44
CA GLY A 125 -2.60 -3.70 -21.94
C GLY A 125 -1.88 -4.77 -22.75
N ALA A 126 -1.45 -5.85 -22.10
CA ALA A 126 -0.89 -7.03 -22.75
C ALA A 126 -1.48 -8.29 -22.13
N PHE A 127 -1.79 -9.26 -22.99
CA PHE A 127 -2.31 -10.56 -22.61
C PHE A 127 -1.42 -11.67 -23.15
N GLN A 128 -1.20 -12.74 -22.38
CA GLN A 128 -0.37 -13.89 -22.78
C GLN A 128 -1.22 -15.17 -22.84
N PRO A 129 -1.90 -15.44 -23.95
CA PRO A 129 -2.84 -16.56 -24.06
C PRO A 129 -2.16 -17.94 -23.91
N ASN A 130 -0.89 -18.06 -24.24
CA ASN A 130 -0.14 -19.33 -24.15
C ASN A 130 0.35 -19.67 -22.73
N HIS A 131 0.09 -18.80 -21.76
CA HIS A 131 0.52 -18.92 -20.37
C HIS A 131 -0.61 -18.55 -19.40
N SER A 132 -1.84 -18.71 -19.84
CA SER A 132 -3.03 -18.45 -19.02
C SER A 132 -3.09 -19.41 -17.83
N ILE A 133 -3.60 -18.92 -16.71
CA ILE A 133 -3.86 -19.72 -15.50
C ILE A 133 -4.82 -20.90 -15.80
N ALA A 134 -5.66 -20.80 -16.84
CA ALA A 134 -6.55 -21.87 -17.29
C ALA A 134 -5.80 -23.08 -17.85
N ASP A 135 -4.56 -22.89 -18.33
CA ASP A 135 -3.73 -23.91 -18.96
C ASP A 135 -2.70 -24.51 -17.98
N GLY A 136 -2.70 -24.11 -16.72
CA GLY A 136 -1.80 -24.57 -15.68
C GLY A 136 -1.15 -23.42 -14.88
N PRO A 137 -0.09 -23.68 -14.13
CA PRO A 137 0.58 -22.63 -13.36
C PRO A 137 1.02 -21.47 -14.25
N PRO A 138 0.75 -20.22 -13.87
CA PRO A 138 1.12 -19.05 -14.68
C PRO A 138 2.63 -19.00 -14.89
N ARG A 139 3.02 -18.69 -16.12
CA ARG A 139 4.42 -18.60 -16.57
C ARG A 139 4.57 -17.50 -17.59
N GLY A 140 5.82 -17.17 -17.96
CA GLY A 140 6.09 -16.17 -18.97
C GLY A 140 6.39 -14.78 -18.40
N ALA A 141 6.34 -13.76 -19.25
CA ALA A 141 6.86 -12.44 -18.92
C ALA A 141 6.05 -11.72 -17.84
N ILE A 142 4.72 -11.86 -17.82
CA ILE A 142 3.86 -11.16 -16.84
C ILE A 142 4.02 -11.78 -15.46
N HIS A 143 3.99 -13.11 -15.35
CA HIS A 143 4.31 -13.82 -14.12
C HIS A 143 5.70 -13.43 -13.59
N THR A 144 6.74 -13.50 -14.45
CA THR A 144 8.10 -13.13 -14.04
C THR A 144 8.17 -11.67 -13.58
N PHE A 145 7.42 -10.77 -14.21
CA PHE A 145 7.38 -9.37 -13.81
C PHE A 145 6.73 -9.20 -12.42
N ARG A 146 5.60 -9.87 -12.16
CA ARG A 146 5.00 -9.85 -10.81
C ARG A 146 5.95 -10.42 -9.76
N MET A 147 6.59 -11.56 -10.06
CA MET A 147 7.57 -12.19 -9.15
C MET A 147 8.73 -11.25 -8.83
N ALA A 148 9.25 -10.53 -9.83
CA ALA A 148 10.32 -9.55 -9.63
C ALA A 148 9.88 -8.37 -8.76
N LEU A 149 8.67 -7.86 -8.97
CA LEU A 149 8.10 -6.78 -8.14
C LEU A 149 7.92 -7.22 -6.69
N TRP A 150 7.37 -8.41 -6.48
CA TRP A 150 7.18 -8.94 -5.13
C TRP A 150 8.52 -9.19 -4.43
N ALA A 151 9.50 -9.78 -5.13
CA ALA A 151 10.84 -9.95 -4.59
C ALA A 151 11.48 -8.60 -4.19
N ALA A 152 11.32 -7.56 -5.01
CA ALA A 152 11.83 -6.22 -4.72
C ALA A 152 11.14 -5.57 -3.50
N HIS A 153 9.86 -5.85 -3.26
CA HIS A 153 9.13 -5.27 -2.14
C HIS A 153 9.21 -6.08 -0.84
N LEU A 154 9.52 -7.36 -0.94
CA LEU A 154 9.50 -8.31 0.19
C LEU A 154 10.90 -8.81 0.59
N GLY A 155 11.96 -8.13 0.12
CA GLY A 155 13.34 -8.43 0.53
C GLY A 155 13.95 -9.66 -0.15
N GLY A 156 13.35 -10.16 -1.23
CA GLY A 156 13.88 -11.27 -2.00
C GLY A 156 12.80 -12.23 -2.52
N TYR A 157 13.25 -13.24 -3.25
CA TYR A 157 12.38 -14.30 -3.76
C TYR A 157 11.94 -15.26 -2.65
N ASN A 158 10.66 -15.64 -2.71
CA ASN A 158 10.11 -16.74 -1.90
C ASN A 158 9.29 -17.67 -2.79
N PRO A 159 9.43 -19.02 -2.64
CA PRO A 159 8.67 -20.00 -3.41
C PRO A 159 7.13 -19.86 -3.30
N GLU A 160 6.62 -19.35 -2.17
CA GLU A 160 5.19 -19.15 -1.97
C GLU A 160 4.60 -18.12 -2.97
N PHE A 161 5.44 -17.25 -3.56
CA PHE A 161 4.99 -16.29 -4.57
C PHE A 161 4.54 -16.94 -5.88
N GLU A 162 4.92 -18.22 -6.13
CA GLU A 162 4.45 -18.96 -7.29
C GLU A 162 2.93 -19.19 -7.29
N ASN A 163 2.31 -19.23 -6.09
CA ASN A 163 0.89 -19.43 -5.90
C ASN A 163 0.27 -18.28 -5.10
N PRO A 164 0.10 -17.08 -5.68
CA PRO A 164 -0.25 -15.87 -4.95
C PRO A 164 -1.63 -15.90 -4.29
N ASN A 165 -2.51 -16.82 -4.69
CA ASN A 165 -3.85 -17.02 -4.13
C ASN A 165 -3.93 -18.19 -3.12
N SER A 166 -2.81 -18.82 -2.80
CA SER A 166 -2.77 -19.88 -1.79
C SER A 166 -2.82 -19.33 -0.37
N ALA A 167 -3.33 -20.13 0.58
CA ALA A 167 -3.35 -19.77 1.99
C ALA A 167 -1.91 -19.60 2.55
N GLU A 168 -0.97 -20.40 2.05
CA GLU A 168 0.45 -20.35 2.41
C GLU A 168 1.06 -19.01 2.00
N CYS A 169 0.84 -18.58 0.76
CA CYS A 169 1.33 -17.29 0.27
C CYS A 169 0.71 -16.10 1.05
N LEU A 170 -0.59 -16.12 1.27
CA LEU A 170 -1.27 -15.08 2.05
C LEU A 170 -0.77 -15.03 3.50
N GLY A 171 -0.58 -16.20 4.13
CA GLY A 171 0.00 -16.32 5.47
C GLY A 171 1.42 -15.77 5.54
N TYR A 172 2.26 -16.12 4.54
CA TYR A 172 3.62 -15.58 4.44
C TYR A 172 3.62 -14.05 4.30
N LEU A 173 2.81 -13.50 3.37
CA LEU A 173 2.70 -12.06 3.17
C LEU A 173 2.29 -11.34 4.45
N LYS A 174 1.29 -11.86 5.15
CA LYS A 174 0.82 -11.30 6.41
C LYS A 174 1.95 -11.27 7.44
N THR A 175 2.63 -12.39 7.65
CA THR A 175 3.73 -12.48 8.61
C THR A 175 4.86 -11.50 8.29
N VAL A 176 5.38 -11.51 7.05
CA VAL A 176 6.50 -10.63 6.66
C VAL A 176 6.15 -9.16 6.75
N THR A 177 4.94 -8.78 6.39
CA THR A 177 4.52 -7.37 6.46
C THR A 177 4.24 -6.93 7.89
N GLU A 178 3.71 -7.79 8.75
CA GLU A 178 3.54 -7.53 10.18
C GLU A 178 4.90 -7.42 10.90
N ASP A 179 5.84 -8.32 10.62
CA ASP A 179 7.21 -8.26 11.16
C ASP A 179 7.90 -6.98 10.73
N PHE A 180 7.75 -6.59 9.45
CA PHE A 180 8.31 -5.34 8.98
C PHE A 180 7.61 -4.12 9.60
N TRP A 181 6.30 -4.17 9.86
CA TRP A 181 5.61 -3.11 10.60
C TRP A 181 6.19 -2.93 12.00
N GLN A 182 6.42 -4.01 12.73
CA GLN A 182 7.04 -3.94 14.07
C GLN A 182 8.46 -3.34 14.02
N LEU A 183 9.24 -3.74 13.03
CA LEU A 183 10.58 -3.18 12.82
C LEU A 183 10.51 -1.71 12.41
N TYR A 184 9.62 -1.37 11.47
CA TYR A 184 9.47 -0.01 10.95
C TYR A 184 9.03 0.98 12.02
N THR A 185 8.19 0.54 12.96
CA THR A 185 7.64 1.37 14.03
C THR A 185 8.47 1.36 15.31
N ALA A 186 9.46 0.46 15.43
CA ALA A 186 10.34 0.40 16.59
C ALA A 186 11.17 1.69 16.78
N ASP A 187 11.49 2.04 18.02
CA ASP A 187 12.33 3.19 18.35
C ASP A 187 13.76 2.99 17.85
N GLU A 188 14.29 1.77 18.01
CA GLU A 188 15.64 1.43 17.57
C GLU A 188 15.69 1.20 16.07
N PRO A 189 16.45 2.00 15.29
CA PRO A 189 16.57 1.81 13.85
C PRO A 189 17.31 0.52 13.52
N ARG A 190 16.73 -0.27 12.62
CA ARG A 190 17.35 -1.49 12.08
C ARG A 190 17.08 -1.56 10.60
N HIS A 191 18.09 -1.92 9.82
CA HIS A 191 17.97 -2.12 8.38
C HIS A 191 16.97 -3.23 8.04
N SER A 192 16.26 -3.04 6.95
CA SER A 192 15.41 -4.08 6.35
C SER A 192 15.35 -3.93 4.84
N ASP A 193 15.46 -5.07 4.16
CA ASP A 193 15.24 -5.15 2.70
C ASP A 193 13.74 -5.31 2.34
N VAL A 194 12.88 -5.50 3.35
CA VAL A 194 11.43 -5.48 3.16
C VAL A 194 10.94 -4.04 3.12
N HIS A 195 10.05 -3.77 2.19
CA HIS A 195 9.49 -2.43 1.97
C HIS A 195 7.96 -2.39 2.05
N LEU A 196 7.29 -3.54 2.10
CA LEU A 196 5.84 -3.63 2.10
C LEU A 196 5.29 -3.55 3.52
N LEU A 197 4.54 -2.48 3.81
CA LEU A 197 3.89 -2.23 5.09
C LEU A 197 2.38 -2.47 4.98
N PRO A 198 1.73 -3.10 5.94
CA PRO A 198 0.26 -3.13 5.98
C PRO A 198 -0.28 -1.70 6.05
N TYR A 199 -1.39 -1.42 5.38
CA TYR A 199 -2.07 -0.14 5.56
C TYR A 199 -2.63 -0.09 6.99
N PRO A 200 -2.38 0.96 7.78
CA PRO A 200 -2.60 0.95 9.24
C PRO A 200 -4.08 1.06 9.63
N LEU A 201 -4.88 0.09 9.22
CA LEU A 201 -6.30 -0.05 9.52
C LEU A 201 -6.63 -1.48 9.94
N TYR A 202 -7.54 -1.62 10.89
CA TYR A 202 -8.17 -2.89 11.20
C TYR A 202 -9.40 -3.11 10.33
N VAL A 203 -9.60 -4.35 9.90
CA VAL A 203 -10.77 -4.81 9.14
C VAL A 203 -11.57 -5.74 10.04
N SER A 204 -12.86 -5.49 10.20
CA SER A 204 -13.77 -6.39 10.93
C SER A 204 -14.33 -7.50 10.03
N GLU A 205 -14.95 -8.52 10.64
CA GLU A 205 -15.67 -9.57 9.91
C GLU A 205 -16.81 -9.03 9.03
N THR A 206 -17.37 -7.87 9.38
CA THR A 206 -18.42 -7.19 8.62
C THR A 206 -17.88 -6.23 7.55
N GLY A 207 -16.55 -6.11 7.44
CA GLY A 207 -15.88 -5.20 6.51
C GLY A 207 -15.86 -3.74 6.97
N ASP A 208 -16.18 -3.45 8.23
CA ASP A 208 -15.98 -2.13 8.80
C ASP A 208 -14.49 -1.89 9.03
N LEU A 209 -14.04 -0.66 8.76
CA LEU A 209 -12.66 -0.25 8.99
C LEU A 209 -12.54 0.64 10.22
N SER A 210 -11.48 0.45 10.97
CA SER A 210 -11.10 1.33 12.08
C SER A 210 -9.59 1.61 12.06
N PRO A 211 -9.14 2.79 12.54
CA PRO A 211 -7.71 3.05 12.68
C PRO A 211 -7.10 2.10 13.71
N MET A 212 -5.80 1.91 13.62
CA MET A 212 -5.02 1.28 14.69
C MET A 212 -5.09 2.12 15.98
N GLU A 213 -4.73 1.52 17.12
CA GLU A 213 -4.62 2.27 18.38
C GLU A 213 -3.45 3.27 18.32
N ALA A 214 -3.60 4.38 19.06
CA ALA A 214 -2.55 5.39 19.14
C ALA A 214 -1.21 4.77 19.59
N PRO A 215 -0.07 5.25 19.04
CA PRO A 215 0.06 6.40 18.15
C PRO A 215 -0.15 6.10 16.65
N TRP A 216 -0.55 4.87 16.28
CA TRP A 216 -0.64 4.39 14.90
C TRP A 216 -2.00 4.66 14.23
N ASP A 217 -2.86 5.43 14.87
CA ASP A 217 -4.01 6.08 14.26
C ASP A 217 -3.62 7.24 13.31
N CYS A 218 -2.36 7.68 13.41
CA CYS A 218 -1.68 8.60 12.49
C CYS A 218 -0.61 7.87 11.67
N PHE A 219 -0.20 8.47 10.55
CA PHE A 219 0.98 7.99 9.83
C PHE A 219 2.23 8.19 10.68
N PRO A 220 3.19 7.24 10.68
CA PRO A 220 4.43 7.35 11.43
C PRO A 220 5.13 8.69 11.19
N ASP A 221 5.70 9.25 12.25
CA ASP A 221 6.40 10.55 12.25
C ASP A 221 5.54 11.74 11.83
N THR A 222 4.21 11.62 11.93
CA THR A 222 3.25 12.70 11.62
C THR A 222 2.16 12.81 12.67
N ILE A 223 1.38 13.89 12.60
CA ILE A 223 0.14 14.08 13.35
C ILE A 223 -1.10 13.87 12.44
N ALA A 224 -0.90 13.26 11.28
CA ALA A 224 -1.93 13.12 10.27
C ALA A 224 -2.74 11.84 10.47
N PRO A 225 -4.03 11.91 10.83
CA PRO A 225 -4.88 10.75 10.95
C PRO A 225 -4.97 9.96 9.66
N VAL A 226 -4.81 8.62 9.76
CA VAL A 226 -4.87 7.69 8.62
C VAL A 226 -6.25 7.68 7.97
N VAL A 227 -7.31 7.85 8.76
CA VAL A 227 -8.70 7.88 8.27
C VAL A 227 -9.09 9.19 7.58
N GLY A 228 -8.22 10.20 7.68
CA GLY A 228 -8.49 11.52 7.14
C GLY A 228 -9.64 12.25 7.81
N ALA A 229 -9.93 13.47 7.32
CA ALA A 229 -11.00 14.31 7.83
C ALA A 229 -11.74 15.00 6.70
N LYS A 230 -13.06 15.05 6.79
CA LYS A 230 -13.90 15.76 5.83
C LYS A 230 -13.96 17.24 6.20
N SER A 231 -13.41 18.10 5.35
CA SER A 231 -13.41 19.57 5.55
C SER A 231 -14.45 20.30 4.72
N GLY A 232 -14.84 19.71 3.57
CA GLY A 232 -15.68 20.38 2.57
C GLY A 232 -14.96 21.51 1.81
N MET A 233 -13.64 21.64 1.96
CA MET A 233 -12.83 22.61 1.21
C MET A 233 -12.63 22.22 -0.25
N LEU A 234 -12.51 20.92 -0.53
CA LEU A 234 -12.35 20.45 -1.90
C LEU A 234 -13.73 20.17 -2.50
N PRO A 235 -13.99 20.63 -3.73
CA PRO A 235 -15.17 20.21 -4.47
C PRO A 235 -15.18 18.68 -4.59
N ALA A 236 -16.36 18.05 -4.49
CA ALA A 236 -16.50 16.61 -4.62
C ALA A 236 -15.80 16.02 -5.88
N LYS A 237 -15.70 16.82 -6.95
CA LYS A 237 -14.97 16.47 -8.17
C LYS A 237 -13.44 16.34 -8.01
N LEU A 238 -12.85 16.82 -6.92
CA LEU A 238 -11.41 16.73 -6.67
C LEU A 238 -11.04 15.66 -5.64
N THR A 239 -12.02 15.14 -4.91
CA THR A 239 -11.83 14.23 -3.79
C THR A 239 -12.19 12.78 -4.11
N THR A 240 -12.86 12.55 -5.22
CA THR A 240 -13.30 11.20 -5.63
C THR A 240 -12.63 10.74 -6.91
#